data_4f23ed231c500d703f6f4e193b7f56da
#
_entry.id   4f23ed231c500d703f6f4e193b7f56da
#
_cell.length_a   1.000
_cell.length_b   1.000
_cell.length_c   1.000
_cell.angle_alpha   90.00
_cell.angle_beta   90.00
_cell.angle_gamma   90.00
#
_symmetry.space_group_name_H-M   'P 1'
#
loop_
_entity.id
_entity.type
_entity.pdbx_description
1 polymer ?
#
loop_
_entity_poly.entity_id
_entity_poly.type
_entity_poly.pdbx_seq_one_letter_code
_entity_poly.pdbx_strand_id
1 'polypeptide(L)'
;ILLGPRMTKSKPLMAKSSGPDHANEAVLSALRTLEAEASGIAAIAAALKGQLGPAFAAAVDLIRQSKGRVIITGLGKSGHVARKIAATFASTGTPAFFVHAAEASHGDLGMITPDDVIIALSWSGEQPEMKNLIPYAKRFPIPVIAISAERESSLAKAADVALTLPKAREACPHNLAPTTSSLMMLALGDALAIALLEGRGFTSVDFSVLHPG
;
A
#
# COMPACT_ATOMS: atom_id res chain seq x y z
N ILE A 1 0.85 22.94 -52.18
CA ILE A 1 -0.52 22.61 -51.67
C ILE A 1 -0.41 21.23 -51.08
N LEU A 2 -0.25 21.14 -49.76
CA LEU A 2 -0.21 19.87 -49.01
C LEU A 2 -1.60 19.62 -48.41
N LEU A 3 -2.25 18.55 -48.89
CA LEU A 3 -3.51 18.06 -48.37
C LEU A 3 -3.22 17.31 -47.06
N GLY A 4 -3.71 17.86 -45.95
CA GLY A 4 -3.66 17.22 -44.63
C GLY A 4 -4.58 15.99 -44.54
N PRO A 5 -4.33 15.05 -43.62
CA PRO A 5 -5.10 13.82 -43.51
C PRO A 5 -6.55 14.11 -43.09
N ARG A 6 -7.50 13.50 -43.81
CA ARG A 6 -8.94 13.51 -43.51
C ARG A 6 -9.18 12.89 -42.11
N MET A 7 -9.72 13.67 -41.23
CA MET A 7 -10.29 13.16 -39.98
C MET A 7 -11.46 12.24 -40.27
N THR A 8 -11.31 10.96 -40.01
CA THR A 8 -12.42 9.99 -40.03
C THR A 8 -13.34 10.31 -38.85
N LYS A 9 -14.59 10.67 -39.17
CA LYS A 9 -15.64 10.85 -38.17
C LYS A 9 -15.84 9.52 -37.43
N SER A 10 -15.47 9.47 -36.15
CA SER A 10 -15.81 8.36 -35.27
C SER A 10 -17.33 8.23 -35.21
N LYS A 11 -17.85 7.05 -35.54
CA LYS A 11 -19.26 6.71 -35.30
C LYS A 11 -19.57 6.92 -33.82
N PRO A 12 -20.70 7.55 -33.45
CA PRO A 12 -21.10 7.62 -32.07
C PRO A 12 -21.32 6.20 -31.54
N LEU A 13 -20.69 5.92 -30.38
CA LEU A 13 -20.90 4.69 -29.64
C LEU A 13 -22.38 4.68 -29.23
N MET A 14 -23.21 3.94 -29.96
CA MET A 14 -24.61 3.74 -29.56
C MET A 14 -24.60 3.07 -28.18
N ALA A 15 -25.12 3.76 -27.17
CA ALA A 15 -25.44 3.18 -25.89
C ALA A 15 -26.39 2.00 -26.15
N LYS A 16 -25.90 0.76 -25.96
CA LYS A 16 -26.76 -0.42 -25.95
C LYS A 16 -27.71 -0.25 -24.78
N SER A 17 -29.01 -0.34 -25.02
CA SER A 17 -30.05 -0.32 -23.98
C SER A 17 -29.68 -1.37 -22.92
N SER A 18 -29.52 -0.96 -21.68
CA SER A 18 -29.30 -1.86 -20.54
C SER A 18 -30.62 -2.61 -20.25
N GLY A 19 -30.75 -3.81 -20.83
CA GLY A 19 -31.82 -4.74 -20.47
C GLY A 19 -31.59 -5.33 -19.06
N PRO A 20 -32.62 -5.94 -18.46
CA PRO A 20 -32.52 -6.52 -17.12
C PRO A 20 -31.36 -7.54 -16.97
N ASP A 21 -30.95 -8.22 -18.04
CA ASP A 21 -29.82 -9.15 -18.02
C ASP A 21 -28.46 -8.45 -17.77
N HIS A 22 -28.21 -7.27 -18.36
CA HIS A 22 -26.99 -6.53 -18.13
C HIS A 22 -26.86 -5.98 -16.69
N ALA A 23 -27.98 -5.61 -16.08
CA ALA A 23 -27.98 -5.20 -14.67
C ALA A 23 -27.60 -6.36 -13.75
N ASN A 24 -28.09 -7.57 -14.04
CA ASN A 24 -27.75 -8.78 -13.30
C ASN A 24 -26.25 -9.16 -13.48
N GLU A 25 -25.73 -9.09 -14.69
CA GLU A 25 -24.30 -9.34 -14.97
C GLU A 25 -23.36 -8.39 -14.21
N ALA A 26 -23.71 -7.10 -14.15
CA ALA A 26 -22.92 -6.11 -13.40
C ALA A 26 -22.91 -6.42 -11.89
N VAL A 27 -24.07 -6.78 -11.32
CA VAL A 27 -24.18 -7.17 -9.90
C VAL A 27 -23.37 -8.43 -9.63
N LEU A 28 -23.46 -9.45 -10.48
CA LEU A 28 -22.68 -10.68 -10.34
C LEU A 28 -21.16 -10.39 -10.44
N SER A 29 -20.75 -9.47 -11.31
CA SER A 29 -19.35 -9.02 -11.38
C SER A 29 -18.89 -8.35 -10.10
N ALA A 30 -19.71 -7.46 -9.54
CA ALA A 30 -19.42 -6.79 -8.26
C ALA A 30 -19.30 -7.80 -7.11
N LEU A 31 -20.21 -8.77 -7.02
CA LEU A 31 -20.15 -9.81 -6.00
C LEU A 31 -18.87 -10.63 -6.09
N ARG A 32 -18.48 -11.08 -7.29
CA ARG A 32 -17.21 -11.82 -7.49
C ARG A 32 -16.00 -10.99 -7.07
N THR A 33 -16.02 -9.68 -7.35
CA THR A 33 -14.94 -8.76 -6.93
C THR A 33 -14.84 -8.69 -5.41
N LEU A 34 -15.95 -8.43 -4.73
CA LEU A 34 -16.00 -8.35 -3.27
C LEU A 34 -15.62 -9.67 -2.59
N GLU A 35 -16.05 -10.81 -3.14
CA GLU A 35 -15.66 -12.14 -2.65
C GLU A 35 -14.15 -12.37 -2.75
N ALA A 36 -13.52 -12.01 -3.88
CA ALA A 36 -12.08 -12.11 -4.06
C ALA A 36 -11.31 -11.25 -3.07
N GLU A 37 -11.73 -10.00 -2.89
CA GLU A 37 -11.11 -9.05 -1.96
C GLU A 37 -11.30 -9.48 -0.49
N ALA A 38 -12.50 -9.93 -0.11
CA ALA A 38 -12.77 -10.46 1.23
C ALA A 38 -11.92 -11.72 1.54
N SER A 39 -11.73 -12.59 0.55
CA SER A 39 -10.85 -13.76 0.66
C SER A 39 -9.38 -13.33 0.93
N GLY A 40 -8.90 -12.28 0.27
CA GLY A 40 -7.57 -11.73 0.51
C GLY A 40 -7.39 -11.23 1.95
N ILE A 41 -8.38 -10.51 2.49
CA ILE A 41 -8.37 -10.05 3.88
C ILE A 41 -8.40 -11.23 4.86
N ALA A 42 -9.26 -12.23 4.61
CA ALA A 42 -9.32 -13.44 5.42
C ALA A 42 -7.98 -14.19 5.45
N ALA A 43 -7.28 -14.24 4.30
CA ALA A 43 -5.96 -14.84 4.21
C ALA A 43 -4.91 -14.10 5.07
N ILE A 44 -4.95 -12.74 5.12
CA ILE A 44 -4.08 -11.98 6.04
C ILE A 44 -4.38 -12.33 7.49
N ALA A 45 -5.66 -12.35 7.88
CA ALA A 45 -6.07 -12.68 9.24
C ALA A 45 -5.61 -14.09 9.67
N ALA A 46 -5.66 -15.05 8.75
CA ALA A 46 -5.11 -16.38 8.98
C ALA A 46 -3.58 -16.38 9.09
N ALA A 47 -2.88 -15.64 8.23
CA ALA A 47 -1.42 -15.53 8.25
C ALA A 47 -0.91 -14.86 9.53
N LEU A 48 -1.62 -13.87 10.06
CA LEU A 48 -1.30 -13.21 11.34
C LEU A 48 -1.35 -14.15 12.54
N LYS A 49 -2.18 -15.19 12.50
CA LYS A 49 -2.20 -16.26 13.52
C LYS A 49 -1.01 -17.23 13.40
N GLY A 50 -0.23 -17.14 12.32
CA GLY A 50 0.90 -18.00 12.00
C GLY A 50 2.17 -17.21 11.71
N GLN A 51 2.72 -17.38 10.51
CA GLN A 51 4.05 -16.89 10.14
C GLN A 51 4.17 -15.35 10.06
N LEU A 52 3.09 -14.63 9.75
CA LEU A 52 3.09 -13.17 9.66
C LEU A 52 3.07 -12.50 11.04
N GLY A 53 2.49 -13.15 12.05
CA GLY A 53 2.31 -12.57 13.39
C GLY A 53 3.59 -12.06 14.05
N PRO A 54 4.64 -12.89 14.15
CA PRO A 54 5.93 -12.44 14.71
C PRO A 54 6.55 -11.26 13.96
N ALA A 55 6.52 -11.27 12.63
CA ALA A 55 7.01 -10.16 11.82
C ALA A 55 6.16 -8.89 12.00
N PHE A 56 4.83 -9.03 12.14
CA PHE A 56 3.94 -7.92 12.43
C PHE A 56 4.25 -7.28 13.80
N ALA A 57 4.43 -8.09 14.83
CA ALA A 57 4.82 -7.59 16.15
C ALA A 57 6.18 -6.88 16.11
N ALA A 58 7.16 -7.45 15.43
CA ALA A 58 8.47 -6.82 15.23
C ALA A 58 8.37 -5.48 14.49
N ALA A 59 7.50 -5.36 13.47
CA ALA A 59 7.26 -4.10 12.78
C ALA A 59 6.66 -3.03 13.70
N VAL A 60 5.66 -3.40 14.51
CA VAL A 60 5.07 -2.50 15.51
C VAL A 60 6.13 -2.02 16.50
N ASP A 61 6.96 -2.92 17.02
CA ASP A 61 8.02 -2.57 17.98
C ASP A 61 9.09 -1.67 17.36
N LEU A 62 9.46 -1.92 16.10
CA LEU A 62 10.41 -1.10 15.36
C LEU A 62 9.91 0.35 15.20
N ILE A 63 8.63 0.51 14.85
CA ILE A 63 8.01 1.83 14.74
C ILE A 63 7.90 2.52 16.12
N ARG A 64 7.55 1.79 17.17
CA ARG A 64 7.45 2.33 18.53
C ARG A 64 8.79 2.83 19.08
N GLN A 65 9.88 2.21 18.70
CA GLN A 65 11.24 2.57 19.12
C GLN A 65 11.83 3.72 18.32
N SER A 66 11.27 4.02 17.14
CA SER A 66 11.70 5.15 16.31
C SER A 66 11.43 6.47 17.03
N LYS A 67 12.41 7.39 16.94
CA LYS A 67 12.31 8.76 17.50
C LYS A 67 11.77 9.76 16.47
N GLY A 68 11.78 9.39 15.21
CA GLY A 68 11.35 10.20 14.09
C GLY A 68 9.93 9.84 13.62
N ARG A 69 9.76 9.87 12.32
CA ARG A 69 8.48 9.71 11.63
C ARG A 69 8.45 8.39 10.87
N VAL A 70 7.26 7.96 10.51
CA VAL A 70 7.08 6.84 9.58
C VAL A 70 7.03 7.38 8.15
N ILE A 71 8.03 7.01 7.36
CA ILE A 71 8.10 7.34 5.93
C ILE A 71 7.48 6.19 5.17
N ILE A 72 6.38 6.44 4.45
CA ILE A 72 5.70 5.39 3.70
C ILE A 72 5.91 5.63 2.22
N THR A 73 6.33 4.61 1.50
CA THR A 73 6.68 4.72 0.08
C THR A 73 6.10 3.58 -0.76
N GLY A 74 5.93 3.82 -2.03
CA GLY A 74 5.43 2.87 -3.01
C GLY A 74 5.26 3.52 -4.38
N LEU A 75 4.97 2.71 -5.39
CA LEU A 75 4.80 3.16 -6.77
C LEU A 75 3.44 2.75 -7.34
N GLY A 76 2.88 3.53 -8.25
CA GLY A 76 1.59 3.24 -8.88
C GLY A 76 0.47 3.05 -7.84
N LYS A 77 -0.28 1.94 -7.92
CA LYS A 77 -1.36 1.64 -6.98
C LYS A 77 -0.84 1.46 -5.55
N SER A 78 0.32 0.83 -5.38
CA SER A 78 0.98 0.74 -4.06
C SER A 78 1.35 2.13 -3.50
N GLY A 79 1.70 3.09 -4.35
CA GLY A 79 1.94 4.48 -3.95
C GLY A 79 0.68 5.19 -3.47
N HIS A 80 -0.47 4.99 -4.13
CA HIS A 80 -1.76 5.52 -3.66
C HIS A 80 -2.17 4.91 -2.32
N VAL A 81 -1.98 3.60 -2.16
CA VAL A 81 -2.20 2.89 -0.89
C VAL A 81 -1.27 3.44 0.20
N ALA A 82 0.01 3.62 -0.11
CA ALA A 82 1.00 4.20 0.81
C ALA A 82 0.61 5.59 1.30
N ARG A 83 0.08 6.46 0.42
CA ARG A 83 -0.47 7.78 0.80
C ARG A 83 -1.62 7.67 1.80
N LYS A 84 -2.56 6.75 1.55
CA LYS A 84 -3.69 6.52 2.48
C LYS A 84 -3.19 6.00 3.82
N ILE A 85 -2.26 5.06 3.82
CA ILE A 85 -1.69 4.53 5.07
C ILE A 85 -0.98 5.65 5.85
N ALA A 86 -0.19 6.50 5.18
CA ALA A 86 0.45 7.65 5.83
C ALA A 86 -0.56 8.58 6.51
N ALA A 87 -1.67 8.87 5.83
CA ALA A 87 -2.76 9.67 6.40
C ALA A 87 -3.40 8.97 7.61
N THR A 88 -3.60 7.64 7.56
CA THR A 88 -4.13 6.87 8.69
C THR A 88 -3.18 6.93 9.89
N PHE A 89 -1.88 6.71 9.69
CA PHE A 89 -0.88 6.82 10.76
C PHE A 89 -0.91 8.20 11.41
N ALA A 90 -0.88 9.26 10.61
CA ALA A 90 -0.94 10.63 11.11
C ALA A 90 -2.22 10.90 11.92
N SER A 91 -3.38 10.47 11.42
CA SER A 91 -4.67 10.65 12.08
C SER A 91 -4.85 9.82 13.35
N THR A 92 -4.04 8.78 13.53
CA THR A 92 -4.02 7.92 14.72
C THR A 92 -2.85 8.21 15.66
N GLY A 93 -2.24 9.40 15.54
CA GLY A 93 -1.22 9.90 16.45
C GLY A 93 0.20 9.38 16.19
N THR A 94 0.46 8.74 15.04
CA THR A 94 1.81 8.39 14.61
C THR A 94 2.25 9.33 13.49
N PRO A 95 3.22 10.25 13.72
CA PRO A 95 3.69 11.14 12.68
C PRO A 95 4.20 10.37 11.46
N ALA A 96 3.58 10.58 10.31
CA ALA A 96 3.91 9.87 9.09
C ALA A 96 3.69 10.74 7.85
N PHE A 97 4.44 10.48 6.78
CA PHE A 97 4.20 11.07 5.47
C PHE A 97 4.66 10.16 4.35
N PHE A 98 4.17 10.44 3.17
CA PHE A 98 4.47 9.70 1.97
C PHE A 98 5.64 10.32 1.21
N VAL A 99 6.60 9.48 0.80
CA VAL A 99 7.66 9.82 -0.15
C VAL A 99 7.50 8.95 -1.39
N HIS A 100 7.38 9.57 -2.57
CA HIS A 100 7.24 8.82 -3.82
C HIS A 100 8.57 8.18 -4.20
N ALA A 101 8.58 6.87 -4.49
CA ALA A 101 9.82 6.13 -4.74
C ALA A 101 10.65 6.68 -5.92
N ALA A 102 10.00 7.20 -6.97
CA ALA A 102 10.71 7.84 -8.08
C ALA A 102 11.31 9.19 -7.68
N GLU A 103 10.54 10.04 -6.98
CA GLU A 103 11.00 11.37 -6.54
C GLU A 103 12.12 11.27 -5.50
N ALA A 104 12.15 10.18 -4.71
CA ALA A 104 13.24 9.88 -3.81
C ALA A 104 14.61 9.94 -4.52
N SER A 105 14.68 9.43 -5.75
CA SER A 105 15.90 9.46 -6.57
C SER A 105 16.26 10.86 -7.09
N HIS A 106 15.37 11.85 -6.96
CA HIS A 106 15.53 13.21 -7.45
C HIS A 106 15.62 14.26 -6.33
N GLY A 107 15.96 13.83 -5.12
CA GLY A 107 16.23 14.72 -3.99
C GLY A 107 15.37 14.49 -2.76
N ASP A 108 14.20 13.84 -2.87
CA ASP A 108 13.29 13.63 -1.75
C ASP A 108 13.85 12.66 -0.69
N LEU A 109 14.95 11.94 -0.98
CA LEU A 109 15.70 11.23 0.07
C LEU A 109 16.16 12.18 1.20
N GLY A 110 16.39 13.45 0.90
CA GLY A 110 16.73 14.47 1.89
C GLY A 110 15.63 14.76 2.92
N MET A 111 14.39 14.29 2.67
CA MET A 111 13.29 14.39 3.63
C MET A 111 13.37 13.31 4.73
N ILE A 112 14.19 12.30 4.55
CA ILE A 112 14.29 11.12 5.43
C ILE A 112 15.52 11.27 6.31
N THR A 113 15.33 11.11 7.61
CA THR A 113 16.39 11.28 8.62
C THR A 113 16.74 9.95 9.30
N PRO A 114 17.91 9.85 9.96
CA PRO A 114 18.28 8.63 10.68
C PRO A 114 17.34 8.22 11.82
N ASP A 115 16.52 9.16 12.33
CA ASP A 115 15.54 8.87 13.38
C ASP A 115 14.23 8.28 12.85
N ASP A 116 14.01 8.32 11.52
CA ASP A 116 12.79 7.84 10.86
C ASP A 116 12.80 6.30 10.71
N VAL A 117 11.65 5.73 10.35
CA VAL A 117 11.48 4.36 9.90
C VAL A 117 10.76 4.35 8.55
N ILE A 118 11.20 3.50 7.63
CA ILE A 118 10.62 3.41 6.30
C ILE A 118 9.70 2.20 6.20
N ILE A 119 8.48 2.39 5.68
CA ILE A 119 7.58 1.30 5.24
C ILE A 119 7.51 1.35 3.71
N ALA A 120 8.04 0.34 3.05
CA ALA A 120 8.08 0.25 1.60
C ALA A 120 7.06 -0.79 1.09
N LEU A 121 6.11 -0.34 0.24
CA LEU A 121 5.06 -1.16 -0.35
C LEU A 121 5.41 -1.55 -1.79
N SER A 122 5.54 -2.83 -2.05
CA SER A 122 5.72 -3.37 -3.39
C SER A 122 5.24 -4.82 -3.46
N TRP A 123 4.19 -5.10 -4.23
CA TRP A 123 3.64 -6.45 -4.32
C TRP A 123 4.68 -7.49 -4.78
N SER A 124 5.44 -7.17 -5.82
CA SER A 124 6.53 -8.03 -6.31
C SER A 124 7.83 -7.88 -5.52
N GLY A 125 8.04 -6.75 -4.84
CA GLY A 125 9.28 -6.42 -4.17
C GLY A 125 10.49 -6.16 -5.12
N GLU A 126 10.24 -6.01 -6.43
CA GLU A 126 11.29 -5.89 -7.47
C GLU A 126 11.20 -4.57 -8.26
N GLN A 127 10.65 -3.51 -7.67
CA GLN A 127 10.52 -2.21 -8.34
C GLN A 127 11.89 -1.52 -8.46
N PRO A 128 12.35 -1.20 -9.70
CA PRO A 128 13.64 -0.56 -9.93
C PRO A 128 13.80 0.79 -9.23
N GLU A 129 12.72 1.53 -9.07
CA GLU A 129 12.68 2.86 -8.44
C GLU A 129 13.05 2.81 -6.95
N MET A 130 12.93 1.67 -6.30
CA MET A 130 13.36 1.49 -4.90
C MET A 130 14.87 1.25 -4.75
N LYS A 131 15.61 1.10 -5.85
CA LYS A 131 17.07 0.81 -5.84
C LYS A 131 17.91 1.88 -5.14
N ASN A 132 17.46 3.13 -5.10
CA ASN A 132 18.19 4.21 -4.44
C ASN A 132 17.77 4.35 -2.97
N LEU A 133 16.52 4.07 -2.64
CA LEU A 133 16.00 4.16 -1.28
C LEU A 133 16.68 3.15 -0.33
N ILE A 134 16.82 1.89 -0.76
CA ILE A 134 17.37 0.84 0.09
C ILE A 134 18.84 1.07 0.44
N PRO A 135 19.77 1.37 -0.50
CA PRO A 135 21.14 1.72 -0.18
C PRO A 135 21.25 2.99 0.69
N TYR A 136 20.37 3.97 0.47
CA TYR A 136 20.31 5.16 1.32
C TYR A 136 19.96 4.79 2.76
N ALA A 137 18.89 4.01 2.97
CA ALA A 137 18.47 3.55 4.28
C ALA A 137 19.57 2.78 5.00
N LYS A 138 20.29 1.89 4.29
CA LYS A 138 21.41 1.13 4.86
C LYS A 138 22.62 2.00 5.20
N ARG A 139 22.89 3.05 4.41
CA ARG A 139 24.00 3.98 4.68
C ARG A 139 23.78 4.80 5.94
N PHE A 140 22.56 5.16 6.24
CA PHE A 140 22.18 6.03 7.37
C PHE A 140 21.49 5.26 8.51
N PRO A 141 21.72 3.97 8.69
CA PRO A 141 21.05 2.94 9.50
C PRO A 141 19.55 3.22 9.79
N ILE A 142 18.79 3.57 8.74
CA ILE A 142 17.35 3.82 8.82
C ILE A 142 16.62 2.49 8.70
N PRO A 143 15.83 2.07 9.68
CA PRO A 143 15.11 0.81 9.62
C PRO A 143 14.10 0.75 8.48
N VAL A 144 14.02 -0.39 7.80
CA VAL A 144 13.11 -0.63 6.68
C VAL A 144 12.16 -1.78 6.99
N ILE A 145 10.87 -1.53 6.86
CA ILE A 145 9.80 -2.53 6.88
C ILE A 145 9.33 -2.72 5.44
N ALA A 146 9.37 -3.92 4.92
CA ALA A 146 8.83 -4.25 3.60
C ALA A 146 7.42 -4.84 3.72
N ILE A 147 6.49 -4.39 2.88
CA ILE A 147 5.19 -5.04 2.66
C ILE A 147 5.18 -5.56 1.22
N SER A 148 5.26 -6.88 1.04
CA SER A 148 5.30 -7.54 -0.28
C SER A 148 4.67 -8.93 -0.22
N ALA A 149 4.35 -9.52 -1.38
CA ALA A 149 3.90 -10.91 -1.47
C ALA A 149 5.04 -11.90 -1.77
N GLU A 150 6.23 -11.39 -2.07
CA GLU A 150 7.39 -12.22 -2.45
C GLU A 150 8.47 -12.13 -1.38
N ARG A 151 8.59 -13.20 -0.59
CA ARG A 151 9.56 -13.31 0.51
C ARG A 151 11.02 -13.21 0.02
N GLU A 152 11.29 -13.77 -1.17
CA GLU A 152 12.62 -13.82 -1.76
C GLU A 152 12.96 -12.60 -2.61
N SER A 153 12.08 -11.60 -2.64
CA SER A 153 12.31 -10.37 -3.40
C SER A 153 13.48 -9.55 -2.87
N SER A 154 14.03 -8.70 -3.74
CA SER A 154 15.11 -7.77 -3.38
C SER A 154 14.72 -6.85 -2.22
N LEU A 155 13.49 -6.35 -2.21
CA LEU A 155 12.97 -5.50 -1.13
C LEU A 155 12.86 -6.26 0.19
N ALA A 156 12.25 -7.46 0.19
CA ALA A 156 12.06 -8.25 1.39
C ALA A 156 13.38 -8.68 2.03
N LYS A 157 14.37 -9.09 1.21
CA LYS A 157 15.71 -9.46 1.67
C LYS A 157 16.51 -8.28 2.22
N ALA A 158 16.26 -7.10 1.74
CA ALA A 158 16.95 -5.89 2.17
C ALA A 158 16.33 -5.24 3.41
N ALA A 159 15.08 -5.55 3.73
CA ALA A 159 14.36 -4.98 4.87
C ALA A 159 14.82 -5.59 6.19
N ASP A 160 14.72 -4.82 7.28
CA ASP A 160 14.93 -5.29 8.64
C ASP A 160 13.75 -6.14 9.12
N VAL A 161 12.55 -5.82 8.65
CA VAL A 161 11.33 -6.61 8.86
C VAL A 161 10.59 -6.77 7.55
N ALA A 162 10.31 -8.00 7.14
CA ALA A 162 9.51 -8.32 5.95
C ALA A 162 8.13 -8.83 6.33
N LEU A 163 7.10 -8.04 6.05
CA LEU A 163 5.70 -8.40 6.17
C LEU A 163 5.26 -9.07 4.87
N THR A 164 5.43 -10.38 4.80
CA THR A 164 5.11 -11.15 3.59
C THR A 164 3.63 -11.49 3.58
N LEU A 165 2.89 -10.85 2.70
CA LEU A 165 1.47 -11.10 2.47
C LEU A 165 1.26 -12.45 1.76
N PRO A 166 0.21 -13.20 2.10
CA PRO A 166 -0.17 -14.37 1.32
C PRO A 166 -0.50 -13.98 -0.12
N LYS A 167 -0.16 -14.86 -1.07
CA LYS A 167 -0.52 -14.66 -2.48
C LYS A 167 -2.03 -14.75 -2.63
N ALA A 168 -2.60 -13.80 -3.35
CA ALA A 168 -4.03 -13.76 -3.66
C ALA A 168 -4.22 -13.48 -5.14
N ARG A 169 -5.34 -13.96 -5.68
CA ARG A 169 -5.76 -13.65 -7.05
C ARG A 169 -6.40 -12.26 -7.07
N GLU A 170 -6.07 -11.49 -8.10
CA GLU A 170 -6.75 -10.23 -8.36
C GLU A 170 -8.21 -10.48 -8.76
N ALA A 171 -9.11 -9.59 -8.39
CA ALA A 171 -10.52 -9.67 -8.77
C ALA A 171 -10.75 -9.46 -10.29
N CYS A 172 -9.81 -8.83 -10.96
CA CYS A 172 -9.79 -8.68 -12.42
C CYS A 172 -9.80 -10.07 -13.10
N PRO A 173 -10.65 -10.29 -14.13
CA PRO A 173 -10.75 -11.57 -14.83
C PRO A 173 -9.42 -12.09 -15.39
N HIS A 174 -8.53 -11.17 -15.77
CA HIS A 174 -7.20 -11.48 -16.31
C HIS A 174 -6.11 -11.61 -15.23
N ASN A 175 -6.44 -11.43 -13.97
CA ASN A 175 -5.49 -11.43 -12.85
C ASN A 175 -4.34 -10.40 -13.01
N LEU A 176 -4.60 -9.24 -13.63
CA LEU A 176 -3.59 -8.23 -13.97
C LEU A 176 -3.79 -6.91 -13.21
N ALA A 177 -5.04 -6.44 -13.11
CA ALA A 177 -5.31 -5.15 -12.46
C ALA A 177 -5.22 -5.30 -10.93
N PRO A 178 -4.31 -4.57 -10.26
CA PRO A 178 -4.20 -4.63 -8.80
C PRO A 178 -5.49 -4.15 -8.12
N THR A 179 -6.18 -5.06 -7.49
CA THR A 179 -7.43 -4.90 -6.73
C THR A 179 -7.26 -5.53 -5.36
N THR A 180 -7.38 -6.85 -5.25
CA THR A 180 -7.18 -7.62 -4.03
C THR A 180 -5.83 -7.34 -3.38
N SER A 181 -4.74 -7.35 -4.15
CA SER A 181 -3.40 -7.05 -3.64
C SER A 181 -3.29 -5.65 -3.02
N SER A 182 -3.90 -4.65 -3.66
CA SER A 182 -3.92 -3.28 -3.15
C SER A 182 -4.71 -3.15 -1.85
N LEU A 183 -5.87 -3.81 -1.78
CA LEU A 183 -6.70 -3.85 -0.57
C LEU A 183 -5.99 -4.58 0.57
N MET A 184 -5.30 -5.67 0.28
CA MET A 184 -4.52 -6.41 1.28
C MET A 184 -3.40 -5.58 1.88
N MET A 185 -2.64 -4.84 1.07
CA MET A 185 -1.61 -3.91 1.56
C MET A 185 -2.21 -2.80 2.43
N LEU A 186 -3.36 -2.26 2.02
CA LEU A 186 -4.09 -1.24 2.77
C LEU A 186 -4.54 -1.77 4.14
N ALA A 187 -5.20 -2.92 4.17
CA ALA A 187 -5.71 -3.53 5.40
C ALA A 187 -4.59 -3.83 6.40
N LEU A 188 -3.42 -4.33 5.93
CA LEU A 188 -2.27 -4.56 6.80
C LEU A 188 -1.68 -3.25 7.33
N GLY A 189 -1.63 -2.20 6.50
CA GLY A 189 -1.19 -0.86 6.90
C GLY A 189 -2.11 -0.24 7.96
N ASP A 190 -3.42 -0.36 7.81
CA ASP A 190 -4.40 0.09 8.80
C ASP A 190 -4.27 -0.71 10.11
N ALA A 191 -4.03 -2.02 10.02
CA ALA A 191 -3.80 -2.86 11.19
C ALA A 191 -2.54 -2.41 11.99
N LEU A 192 -1.45 -2.03 11.30
CA LEU A 192 -0.26 -1.46 11.95
C LEU A 192 -0.59 -0.14 12.66
N ALA A 193 -1.32 0.76 12.00
CA ALA A 193 -1.69 2.05 12.57
C ALA A 193 -2.55 1.89 13.83
N ILE A 194 -3.53 0.97 13.81
CA ILE A 194 -4.40 0.69 14.96
C ILE A 194 -3.63 0.01 16.10
N ALA A 195 -2.75 -0.95 15.81
CA ALA A 195 -1.93 -1.59 16.84
C ALA A 195 -1.02 -0.57 17.56
N LEU A 196 -0.50 0.42 16.84
CA LEU A 196 0.28 1.52 17.43
C LEU A 196 -0.58 2.46 18.25
N LEU A 197 -1.78 2.81 17.78
CA LEU A 197 -2.76 3.63 18.50
C LEU A 197 -3.12 2.99 19.85
N GLU A 198 -3.50 1.71 19.84
CA GLU A 198 -3.85 0.96 21.06
C GLU A 198 -2.67 0.87 22.02
N GLY A 199 -1.47 0.58 21.49
CA GLY A 199 -0.25 0.47 22.31
C GLY A 199 0.20 1.78 22.96
N ARG A 200 -0.29 2.95 22.51
CA ARG A 200 -0.02 4.28 23.09
C ARG A 200 -1.10 4.78 24.03
N GLY A 201 -2.22 4.07 24.15
CA GLY A 201 -3.37 4.52 24.92
C GLY A 201 -4.03 5.78 24.32
N PHE A 202 -3.97 5.95 23.00
CA PHE A 202 -4.57 7.08 22.27
C PHE A 202 -6.08 7.10 22.45
N THR A 203 -6.61 8.23 22.93
CA THR A 203 -8.01 8.37 23.33
C THR A 203 -8.85 9.11 22.26
N SER A 204 -10.18 9.10 22.44
CA SER A 204 -11.07 9.92 21.62
C SER A 204 -10.82 11.43 21.77
N VAL A 205 -10.29 11.86 22.92
CA VAL A 205 -9.90 13.26 23.15
C VAL A 205 -8.69 13.62 22.29
N ASP A 206 -7.69 12.74 22.25
CA ASP A 206 -6.51 12.94 21.41
C ASP A 206 -6.91 12.98 19.93
N PHE A 207 -7.85 12.11 19.52
CA PHE A 207 -8.39 12.11 18.16
C PHE A 207 -9.04 13.45 17.80
N SER A 208 -9.84 14.03 18.70
CA SER A 208 -10.51 15.31 18.49
C SER A 208 -9.53 16.47 18.32
N VAL A 209 -8.35 16.42 18.96
CA VAL A 209 -7.28 17.42 18.81
C VAL A 209 -6.70 17.38 17.40
N LEU A 210 -6.56 16.19 16.81
CA LEU A 210 -6.03 16.00 15.44
C LEU A 210 -7.09 16.24 14.35
N HIS A 211 -8.39 16.29 14.74
CA HIS A 211 -9.52 16.46 13.82
C HIS A 211 -10.44 17.58 14.32
N PRO A 212 -9.99 18.85 14.24
CA PRO A 212 -10.73 20.00 14.82
C PRO A 212 -11.93 20.46 13.98
N GLY A 213 -12.27 19.80 12.86
CA GLY A 213 -13.34 20.15 11.93
C GLY A 213 -14.53 19.23 11.96
#